data_925240ba2ff7315b68b16bb7cab77e3c
#
_entry.id   925240ba2ff7315b68b16bb7cab77e3c
#
_cell.length_a   1.000
_cell.length_b   1.000
_cell.length_c   1.000
_cell.angle_alpha   90.00
_cell.angle_beta   90.00
_cell.angle_gamma   90.00
#
_symmetry.space_group_name_H-M   'P 1'
#
loop_
_entity.id
_entity.type
_entity.pdbx_description
1 polymer ?
#
loop_
_entity_poly.entity_id
_entity_poly.type
_entity_poly.pdbx_seq_one_letter_code
_entity_poly.pdbx_strand_id
1 'polypeptide(L)'
;MNFISDNVTESDKAMFFGLDEDFIVIENGWIMAHVMHRAGVFPSVSQAKKNGWNRDIPVGFNEFIVGKKKKQIWTLNIIED
;
A
#
# COMPACT_ATOMS: atom_id res chain seq x y z
N MET A 1 -5.57 6.15 2.22
CA MET A 1 -4.10 6.24 2.25
C MET A 1 -3.53 5.66 0.96
N ASN A 2 -2.50 6.31 0.45
CA ASN A 2 -1.90 5.94 -0.84
C ASN A 2 -0.47 5.48 -0.62
N PHE A 3 -0.18 4.25 -1.03
CA PHE A 3 1.15 3.66 -0.94
C PHE A 3 1.72 3.47 -2.34
N ILE A 4 2.95 3.89 -2.55
CA ILE A 4 3.60 3.81 -3.86
C ILE A 4 4.98 3.17 -3.73
N SER A 5 5.38 2.41 -4.76
CA SER A 5 6.77 1.92 -4.84
C SER A 5 7.70 3.11 -5.12
N ASP A 6 8.97 2.98 -4.76
CA ASP A 6 9.94 4.08 -4.84
C ASP A 6 10.28 4.50 -6.28
N ASN A 7 9.94 3.66 -7.26
CA ASN A 7 10.17 3.93 -8.68
C ASN A 7 8.98 4.57 -9.40
N VAL A 8 7.93 4.92 -8.68
CA VAL A 8 6.76 5.60 -9.27
C VAL A 8 7.13 7.04 -9.60
N THR A 9 6.88 7.44 -10.85
CA THR A 9 7.19 8.80 -11.35
C THR A 9 6.07 9.77 -11.01
N GLU A 10 6.34 11.08 -11.17
CA GLU A 10 5.32 12.11 -10.99
C GLU A 10 4.18 11.95 -12.00
N SER A 11 4.50 11.51 -13.23
CA SER A 11 3.48 11.21 -14.25
C SER A 11 2.56 10.08 -13.81
N ASP A 12 3.11 9.02 -13.24
CA ASP A 12 2.33 7.90 -12.72
C ASP A 12 1.41 8.34 -11.59
N LYS A 13 1.94 9.15 -10.66
CA LYS A 13 1.14 9.68 -9.55
C LYS A 13 -0.04 10.50 -10.06
N ALA A 14 0.20 11.39 -11.01
CA ALA A 14 -0.85 12.22 -11.59
C ALA A 14 -1.90 11.39 -12.31
N MET A 15 -1.48 10.32 -13.00
CA MET A 15 -2.38 9.45 -13.75
C MET A 15 -3.32 8.67 -12.84
N PHE A 16 -2.81 8.12 -11.72
CA PHE A 16 -3.58 7.22 -10.86
C PHE A 16 -4.25 7.91 -9.69
N PHE A 17 -3.67 8.99 -9.14
CA PHE A 17 -4.14 9.60 -7.91
C PHE A 17 -4.52 11.08 -8.04
N GLY A 18 -4.05 11.77 -9.08
CA GLY A 18 -4.16 13.23 -9.17
C GLY A 18 -2.98 13.92 -8.50
N LEU A 19 -2.98 15.26 -8.53
CA LEU A 19 -1.82 16.05 -8.15
C LEU A 19 -1.75 16.41 -6.65
N ASP A 20 -2.87 16.34 -5.94
CA ASP A 20 -2.97 16.84 -4.56
C ASP A 20 -3.01 15.75 -3.49
N GLU A 21 -2.63 14.53 -3.84
CA GLU A 21 -2.68 13.39 -2.92
C GLU A 21 -1.37 13.21 -2.15
N ASP A 22 -1.48 12.81 -0.89
CA ASP A 22 -0.33 12.42 -0.08
C ASP A 22 0.02 10.96 -0.33
N PHE A 23 1.32 10.65 -0.28
CA PHE A 23 1.83 9.31 -0.56
C PHE A 23 2.75 8.82 0.54
N ILE A 24 2.72 7.50 0.76
CA ILE A 24 3.67 6.81 1.62
C ILE A 24 4.47 5.88 0.72
N VAL A 25 5.79 6.01 0.76
CA VAL A 25 6.67 5.17 -0.06
C VAL A 25 6.79 3.79 0.57
N ILE A 26 6.56 2.76 -0.24
CA ILE A 26 6.75 1.37 0.17
C ILE A 26 8.24 1.11 0.29
N GLU A 27 8.68 0.71 1.48
CA GLU A 27 10.10 0.44 1.71
C GLU A 27 10.48 -0.95 1.19
N ASN A 28 11.75 -1.11 0.88
CA ASN A 28 12.28 -2.38 0.40
C ASN A 28 12.06 -3.47 1.46
N GLY A 29 11.55 -4.61 1.00
CA GLY A 29 11.26 -5.74 1.88
C GLY A 29 9.86 -5.73 2.49
N TRP A 30 9.06 -4.70 2.25
CA TRP A 30 7.69 -4.68 2.74
C TRP A 30 6.81 -5.70 2.01
N ILE A 31 5.92 -6.30 2.80
CA ILE A 31 4.80 -7.11 2.28
C ILE A 31 3.50 -6.42 2.68
N MET A 32 2.35 -7.00 2.33
CA MET A 32 1.05 -6.40 2.67
C MET A 32 0.86 -6.18 4.16
N ALA A 33 1.43 -7.04 5.02
CA ALA A 33 1.34 -6.85 6.46
C ALA A 33 1.93 -5.52 6.92
N HIS A 34 3.02 -5.08 6.29
CA HIS A 34 3.64 -3.78 6.59
C HIS A 34 2.73 -2.63 6.17
N VAL A 35 2.10 -2.74 5.01
CA VAL A 35 1.15 -1.74 4.51
C VAL A 35 -0.03 -1.62 5.48
N MET A 36 -0.60 -2.73 5.90
CA MET A 36 -1.76 -2.74 6.80
C MET A 36 -1.42 -2.18 8.18
N HIS A 37 -0.23 -2.48 8.71
CA HIS A 37 0.23 -1.91 9.97
C HIS A 37 0.46 -0.40 9.83
N ARG A 38 1.15 0.03 8.78
CA ARG A 38 1.44 1.45 8.55
C ARG A 38 0.16 2.26 8.35
N ALA A 39 -0.86 1.66 7.76
CA ALA A 39 -2.16 2.28 7.57
C ALA A 39 -3.00 2.35 8.86
N GLY A 40 -2.55 1.73 9.94
CA GLY A 40 -3.25 1.75 11.21
C GLY A 40 -4.35 0.71 11.36
N VAL A 41 -4.42 -0.26 10.45
CA VAL A 41 -5.44 -1.33 10.51
C VAL A 41 -5.11 -2.33 11.61
N PHE A 42 -3.83 -2.63 11.80
CA PHE A 42 -3.36 -3.56 12.83
C PHE A 42 -2.30 -2.91 13.71
N PRO A 43 -2.22 -3.28 15.00
CA PRO A 43 -1.26 -2.69 15.94
C PRO A 43 0.18 -3.11 15.70
N SER A 44 0.41 -4.16 14.91
CA SER A 44 1.75 -4.63 14.58
C SER A 44 1.74 -5.41 13.28
N VAL A 45 2.93 -5.58 12.69
CA VAL A 45 3.12 -6.40 11.49
C VAL A 45 2.76 -7.86 11.78
N SER A 46 3.11 -8.37 12.96
CA SER A 46 2.78 -9.74 13.36
C SER A 46 1.28 -9.98 13.38
N GLN A 47 0.50 -9.04 13.89
CA GLN A 47 -0.96 -9.15 13.91
C GLN A 47 -1.53 -9.14 12.48
N ALA A 48 -1.01 -8.29 11.61
CA ALA A 48 -1.42 -8.26 10.22
C ALA A 48 -1.14 -9.60 9.53
N LYS A 49 0.04 -10.20 9.76
CA LYS A 49 0.38 -11.51 9.22
C LYS A 49 -0.60 -12.59 9.66
N LYS A 50 -0.97 -12.60 10.93
CA LYS A 50 -1.93 -13.56 11.48
C LYS A 50 -3.34 -13.41 10.90
N ASN A 51 -3.67 -12.25 10.38
CA ASN A 51 -4.98 -11.94 9.82
C ASN A 51 -5.02 -12.04 8.29
N GLY A 52 -4.10 -12.77 7.69
CA GLY A 52 -4.15 -13.08 6.26
C GLY A 52 -3.33 -12.14 5.37
N TRP A 53 -2.55 -11.23 5.95
CA TRP A 53 -1.77 -10.26 5.18
C TRP A 53 -0.29 -10.64 5.03
N ASN A 54 0.06 -11.88 5.34
CA ASN A 54 1.41 -12.41 5.13
C ASN A 54 1.59 -12.80 3.66
N ARG A 55 1.60 -11.81 2.79
CA ARG A 55 1.70 -12.00 1.33
C ARG A 55 2.30 -10.76 0.68
N ASP A 56 2.83 -10.95 -0.52
CA ASP A 56 3.47 -9.86 -1.28
C ASP A 56 2.48 -8.77 -1.65
N ILE A 57 2.98 -7.54 -1.78
CA ILE A 57 2.19 -6.43 -2.31
C ILE A 57 1.96 -6.71 -3.80
N PRO A 58 0.69 -6.75 -4.25
CA PRO A 58 0.41 -7.06 -5.65
C PRO A 58 0.98 -6.01 -6.60
N VAL A 59 1.35 -6.44 -7.79
CA VAL A 59 1.86 -5.56 -8.83
C VAL A 59 0.70 -4.76 -9.43
N GLY A 60 0.98 -3.52 -9.77
CA GLY A 60 0.01 -2.63 -10.40
C GLY A 60 -0.74 -1.77 -9.41
N PHE A 61 -1.88 -1.27 -9.85
CA PHE A 61 -2.73 -0.39 -9.06
C PHE A 61 -3.86 -1.20 -8.42
N ASN A 62 -3.91 -1.19 -7.10
CA ASN A 62 -4.89 -1.97 -6.35
C ASN A 62 -5.55 -1.14 -5.25
N GLU A 63 -6.79 -1.47 -4.96
CA GLU A 63 -7.54 -0.87 -3.87
C GLU A 63 -7.91 -1.93 -2.84
N PHE A 64 -7.80 -1.57 -1.57
CA PHE A 64 -8.20 -2.42 -0.45
C PHE A 64 -9.13 -1.65 0.47
N ILE A 65 -10.23 -2.29 0.86
CA ILE A 65 -11.15 -1.74 1.85
C ILE A 65 -11.13 -2.70 3.03
N VAL A 66 -10.59 -2.27 4.16
CA VAL A 66 -10.26 -3.16 5.27
C VAL A 66 -10.71 -2.62 6.62
N GLY A 67 -10.93 -3.56 7.55
CA GLY A 67 -11.29 -3.25 8.93
C GLY A 67 -12.75 -2.91 9.11
N LYS A 68 -13.14 -2.75 10.38
CA LYS A 68 -14.53 -2.44 10.75
C LYS A 68 -14.98 -1.07 10.24
N LYS A 69 -14.04 -0.14 10.14
CA LYS A 69 -14.32 1.22 9.66
C LYS A 69 -14.20 1.34 8.14
N LYS A 70 -13.99 0.23 7.44
CA LYS A 70 -13.82 0.18 5.98
C LYS A 70 -12.78 1.19 5.49
N LYS A 71 -11.59 1.10 6.06
CA LYS A 71 -10.49 1.98 5.69
C LYS A 71 -10.05 1.70 4.27
N GLN A 72 -9.97 2.75 3.45
CA GLN A 72 -9.59 2.64 2.05
C GLN A 72 -8.08 2.82 1.90
N ILE A 73 -7.43 1.86 1.24
CA ILE A 73 -6.00 1.84 1.02
C ILE A 73 -5.74 1.58 -0.46
N TRP A 74 -4.93 2.43 -1.06
CA TRP A 74 -4.51 2.29 -2.46
C TRP A 74 -3.04 1.91 -2.50
N THR A 75 -2.68 1.00 -3.40
CA THR A 75 -1.28 0.66 -3.64
C THR A 75 -0.98 0.78 -5.13
N LEU A 76 0.15 1.39 -5.45
CA LEU A 76 0.69 1.42 -6.81
C LEU A 76 2.11 0.85 -6.74
N ASN A 77 2.25 -0.41 -7.14
CA ASN A 77 3.50 -1.15 -7.09
C ASN A 77 3.97 -1.47 -8.50
N ILE A 78 5.02 -0.77 -8.94
CA ILE A 78 5.58 -0.95 -10.27
C ILE A 78 6.83 -1.81 -10.16
N ILE A 79 6.84 -2.91 -10.89
CA ILE A 79 8.03 -3.77 -11.00
C ILE A 79 8.74 -3.43 -12.29
N GLU A 80 10.02 -3.11 -12.17
CA GLU A 80 10.89 -2.89 -13.33
C GLU A 80 11.67 -4.17 -13.61
N ASP A 81 11.66 -4.57 -14.86
CA ASP A 81 12.45 -5.72 -15.33
C ASP A 81 13.90 -5.31 -15.64
#